data_01525742479869752f9ec17cd81aed05
#
_entry.id   01525742479869752f9ec17cd81aed05
#
_cell.length_a   1.000
_cell.length_b   1.000
_cell.length_c   1.000
_cell.angle_alpha   90.00
_cell.angle_beta   90.00
_cell.angle_gamma   90.00
#
_symmetry.space_group_name_H-M   'P 1'
#
loop_
_entity.id
_entity.type
_entity.pdbx_description
1 polymer ?
#
loop_
_entity_poly.entity_id
_entity_poly.type
_entity_poly.pdbx_seq_one_letter_code
_entity_poly.pdbx_strand_id
1 'polypeptide(L)'
;CNKMKVLEINPTDDVETPALKKRLPKYLSLNEGVELLKNVQSDFYERDYCILTLFLNCGMRLSELVNINITDIHDDGTIRIVGKGNKERLVYLNDACNTALRRLCDERAKLPNLQDKKALFVSKHTGKRLSARRIQQIVDNCLKAAGLSGKGYSVHKLRHTAATLMYQEGHVDMLALKEILGHAHVSTTEIYTHMGTAQLRQAAQASP
;
A
#
# COMPACT_ATOMS: atom_id res chain seq x y z
N CYS A 1 -25.21 10.16 -22.65
CA CYS A 1 -26.24 10.71 -23.58
C CYS A 1 -26.71 9.67 -24.58
N ASN A 2 -25.82 8.88 -25.20
CA ASN A 2 -26.19 7.84 -26.17
C ASN A 2 -27.00 6.69 -25.56
N LYS A 3 -26.70 6.27 -24.31
CA LYS A 3 -27.48 5.26 -23.56
C LYS A 3 -28.93 5.70 -23.28
N MET A 4 -29.18 7.00 -23.29
CA MET A 4 -30.52 7.58 -23.08
C MET A 4 -31.19 7.95 -24.40
N LYS A 5 -30.64 7.61 -25.57
CA LYS A 5 -31.17 7.92 -26.92
C LYS A 5 -31.44 9.42 -27.14
N VAL A 6 -30.68 10.29 -26.49
CA VAL A 6 -30.81 11.75 -26.61
C VAL A 6 -30.07 12.29 -27.85
N LEU A 7 -29.08 11.54 -28.37
CA LEU A 7 -28.31 11.86 -29.57
C LEU A 7 -28.31 10.65 -30.51
N GLU A 8 -28.56 10.86 -31.77
CA GLU A 8 -28.53 9.83 -32.82
C GLU A 8 -27.09 9.40 -33.14
N ILE A 9 -26.13 10.31 -33.01
CA ILE A 9 -24.71 10.08 -33.25
C ILE A 9 -23.96 10.42 -31.97
N ASN A 10 -23.02 9.55 -31.56
CA ASN A 10 -22.16 9.82 -30.44
C ASN A 10 -21.04 10.81 -30.87
N PRO A 11 -21.01 12.04 -30.36
CA PRO A 11 -20.03 13.06 -30.78
C PRO A 11 -18.58 12.73 -30.43
N THR A 12 -18.32 11.61 -29.75
CA THR A 12 -16.96 11.17 -29.36
C THR A 12 -16.46 10.02 -30.21
N ASP A 13 -17.22 9.53 -31.19
CA ASP A 13 -16.79 8.37 -31.99
C ASP A 13 -15.56 8.70 -32.87
N ASP A 14 -15.43 9.98 -33.30
CA ASP A 14 -14.30 10.47 -34.08
C ASP A 14 -13.15 11.02 -33.23
N VAL A 15 -13.26 10.96 -31.90
CA VAL A 15 -12.19 11.44 -31.01
C VAL A 15 -11.14 10.34 -30.82
N GLU A 16 -10.02 10.47 -31.52
CA GLU A 16 -8.87 9.63 -31.31
C GLU A 16 -8.33 9.84 -29.89
N THR A 17 -8.38 8.79 -29.06
CA THR A 17 -7.74 8.81 -27.75
C THR A 17 -6.21 8.78 -27.93
N PRO A 18 -5.46 9.77 -27.39
CA PRO A 18 -4.02 9.76 -27.49
C PRO A 18 -3.46 8.45 -26.94
N ALA A 19 -2.58 7.80 -27.69
CA ALA A 19 -1.89 6.60 -27.24
C ALA A 19 -1.06 6.92 -25.98
N LEU A 20 -1.56 6.53 -24.83
CA LEU A 20 -0.83 6.69 -23.56
C LEU A 20 0.45 5.86 -23.63
N LYS A 21 1.60 6.52 -23.70
CA LYS A 21 2.90 5.84 -23.53
C LYS A 21 2.87 5.12 -22.19
N LYS A 22 2.86 3.78 -22.20
CA LYS A 22 2.98 2.94 -21.02
C LYS A 22 4.34 3.22 -20.37
N ARG A 23 4.36 4.10 -19.36
CA ARG A 23 5.56 4.31 -18.54
C ARG A 23 5.66 3.14 -17.57
N LEU A 24 6.86 2.57 -17.45
CA LEU A 24 7.12 1.57 -16.41
C LEU A 24 6.78 2.15 -15.04
N PRO A 25 6.06 1.41 -14.19
CA PRO A 25 5.70 1.89 -12.87
C PRO A 25 6.97 2.14 -12.04
N LYS A 26 7.07 3.33 -11.46
CA LYS A 26 8.14 3.66 -10.50
C LYS A 26 7.84 3.01 -9.17
N TYR A 27 8.82 2.35 -8.59
CA TYR A 27 8.79 1.74 -7.26
C TYR A 27 10.13 1.99 -6.54
N LEU A 28 10.15 1.85 -5.21
CA LEU A 28 11.37 1.95 -4.42
C LEU A 28 12.17 0.66 -4.56
N SER A 29 13.48 0.78 -4.71
CA SER A 29 14.37 -0.37 -4.51
C SER A 29 14.31 -0.84 -3.04
N LEU A 30 14.78 -2.06 -2.77
CA LEU A 30 14.87 -2.58 -1.41
C LEU A 30 15.67 -1.64 -0.51
N ASN A 31 16.82 -1.13 -0.98
CA ASN A 31 17.65 -0.19 -0.23
C ASN A 31 16.91 1.13 0.06
N GLU A 32 16.18 1.69 -0.91
CA GLU A 32 15.38 2.90 -0.69
C GLU A 32 14.25 2.66 0.32
N GLY A 33 13.63 1.48 0.31
CA GLY A 33 12.65 1.07 1.31
C GLY A 33 13.23 0.99 2.72
N VAL A 34 14.41 0.40 2.85
CA VAL A 34 15.14 0.35 4.14
C VAL A 34 15.53 1.74 4.61
N GLU A 35 16.06 2.59 3.74
CA GLU A 35 16.41 3.98 4.08
C GLU A 35 15.17 4.80 4.47
N LEU A 36 14.04 4.59 3.82
CA LEU A 36 12.78 5.23 4.20
C LEU A 36 12.38 4.87 5.64
N LEU A 37 12.48 3.61 6.03
CA LEU A 37 12.15 3.16 7.39
C LEU A 37 13.16 3.64 8.44
N LYS A 38 14.45 3.72 8.12
CA LYS A 38 15.50 4.21 9.03
C LYS A 38 15.39 5.72 9.32
N ASN A 39 14.87 6.49 8.36
CA ASN A 39 14.82 7.95 8.44
C ASN A 39 13.44 8.49 8.86
N VAL A 40 12.63 7.71 9.55
CA VAL A 40 11.36 8.20 10.11
C VAL A 40 11.65 9.20 11.23
N GLN A 41 11.31 10.45 10.96
CA GLN A 41 11.41 11.55 11.93
C GLN A 41 10.01 12.07 12.24
N SER A 42 9.52 11.84 13.45
CA SER A 42 8.14 12.14 13.81
C SER A 42 7.97 12.31 15.32
N ASP A 43 7.02 13.14 15.71
CA ASP A 43 6.57 13.30 17.08
C ASP A 43 5.79 12.07 17.62
N PHE A 44 5.39 11.18 16.72
CA PHE A 44 4.79 9.88 17.04
C PHE A 44 5.43 8.78 16.16
N TYR A 45 6.68 8.50 16.45
CA TYR A 45 7.53 7.59 15.68
C TYR A 45 6.89 6.21 15.44
N GLU A 46 6.38 5.54 16.47
CA GLU A 46 5.84 4.19 16.38
C GLU A 46 4.64 4.11 15.43
N ARG A 47 3.82 5.17 15.40
CA ARG A 47 2.70 5.28 14.47
C ARG A 47 3.17 5.41 13.03
N ASP A 48 4.08 6.33 12.76
CA ASP A 48 4.50 6.65 11.39
C ASP A 48 5.37 5.54 10.82
N TYR A 49 6.21 4.92 11.65
CA TYR A 49 6.97 3.71 11.31
C TYR A 49 6.04 2.55 10.97
N CYS A 50 5.01 2.29 11.78
CA CYS A 50 4.02 1.23 11.53
C CYS A 50 3.25 1.47 10.22
N ILE A 51 2.84 2.73 9.93
CA ILE A 51 2.19 3.10 8.67
C ILE A 51 3.05 2.69 7.46
N LEU A 52 4.34 3.08 7.48
CA LEU A 52 5.26 2.75 6.38
C LEU A 52 5.52 1.26 6.27
N THR A 53 5.70 0.57 7.41
CA THR A 53 5.92 -0.87 7.45
C THR A 53 4.75 -1.63 6.83
N LEU A 54 3.51 -1.27 7.15
CA LEU A 54 2.32 -1.90 6.56
C LEU A 54 2.18 -1.59 5.07
N PHE A 55 2.48 -0.36 4.62
CA PHE A 55 2.45 -0.06 3.20
C PHE A 55 3.48 -0.89 2.41
N LEU A 56 4.70 -1.00 2.93
CA LEU A 56 5.81 -1.68 2.25
C LEU A 56 5.73 -3.21 2.31
N ASN A 57 5.15 -3.77 3.38
CA ASN A 57 5.09 -5.23 3.55
C ASN A 57 3.73 -5.83 3.16
N CYS A 58 2.62 -5.10 3.31
CA CYS A 58 1.29 -5.64 3.04
C CYS A 58 0.66 -5.06 1.76
N GLY A 59 1.24 -4.01 1.21
CA GLY A 59 0.72 -3.35 0.01
C GLY A 59 -0.73 -2.86 0.14
N MET A 60 -1.14 -2.41 1.32
CA MET A 60 -2.49 -1.93 1.59
C MET A 60 -2.86 -0.70 0.76
N ARG A 61 -4.15 -0.50 0.50
CA ARG A 61 -4.64 0.78 -0.03
C ARG A 61 -4.72 1.80 1.09
N LEU A 62 -4.56 3.09 0.76
CA LEU A 62 -4.66 4.17 1.74
C LEU A 62 -5.97 4.14 2.52
N SER A 63 -7.09 3.95 1.84
CA SER A 63 -8.41 3.86 2.49
C SER A 63 -8.55 2.63 3.41
N GLU A 64 -7.93 1.53 3.04
CA GLU A 64 -7.89 0.31 3.87
C GLU A 64 -7.12 0.60 5.17
N LEU A 65 -5.93 1.15 5.06
CA LEU A 65 -5.08 1.45 6.22
C LEU A 65 -5.73 2.47 7.18
N VAL A 66 -6.34 3.54 6.65
CA VAL A 66 -7.07 4.54 7.45
C VAL A 66 -8.17 3.91 8.31
N ASN A 67 -8.86 2.91 7.75
CA ASN A 67 -10.05 2.33 8.38
C ASN A 67 -9.75 1.19 9.36
N ILE A 68 -8.50 0.76 9.52
CA ILE A 68 -8.14 -0.30 10.47
C ILE A 68 -8.54 0.11 11.89
N ASN A 69 -9.22 -0.79 12.57
CA ASN A 69 -9.51 -0.71 14.00
C ASN A 69 -8.59 -1.64 14.80
N ILE A 70 -8.46 -1.40 16.09
CA ILE A 70 -7.73 -2.30 16.99
C ILE A 70 -8.31 -3.71 16.94
N THR A 71 -9.64 -3.83 16.84
CA THR A 71 -10.35 -5.11 16.79
C THR A 71 -10.18 -5.87 15.47
N ASP A 72 -9.60 -5.25 14.46
CA ASP A 72 -9.30 -5.90 13.18
C ASP A 72 -7.95 -6.63 13.20
N ILE A 73 -7.15 -6.46 14.25
CA ILE A 73 -5.87 -7.14 14.48
C ILE A 73 -6.14 -8.40 15.26
N HIS A 74 -5.73 -9.55 14.73
CA HIS A 74 -5.94 -10.84 15.36
C HIS A 74 -4.63 -11.38 15.95
N ASP A 75 -4.75 -12.21 16.98
CA ASP A 75 -3.60 -12.81 17.69
C ASP A 75 -2.83 -13.83 16.84
N ASP A 76 -3.46 -14.34 15.78
CA ASP A 76 -2.85 -15.26 14.82
C ASP A 76 -1.92 -14.58 13.80
N GLY A 77 -1.65 -13.28 13.94
CA GLY A 77 -0.80 -12.52 13.04
C GLY A 77 -1.50 -12.12 11.75
N THR A 78 -2.82 -11.96 11.77
CA THR A 78 -3.59 -11.45 10.62
C THR A 78 -4.26 -10.12 10.93
N ILE A 79 -4.54 -9.33 9.88
CA ILE A 79 -5.40 -8.16 9.95
C ILE A 79 -6.58 -8.35 8.99
N ARG A 80 -7.80 -8.14 9.50
CA ARG A 80 -9.00 -8.04 8.68
C ARG A 80 -9.06 -6.67 8.00
N ILE A 81 -9.22 -6.65 6.69
CA ILE A 81 -9.33 -5.43 5.88
C ILE A 81 -10.63 -5.44 5.11
N VAL A 82 -11.34 -4.30 5.16
CA VAL A 82 -12.54 -4.05 4.38
C VAL A 82 -12.18 -3.21 3.17
N GLY A 83 -12.34 -3.78 1.98
CA GLY A 83 -12.01 -3.16 0.71
C GLY A 83 -13.23 -2.51 0.01
N LYS A 84 -13.05 -2.15 -1.26
CA LYS A 84 -14.12 -1.58 -2.09
C LYS A 84 -15.32 -2.55 -2.20
N GLY A 85 -16.52 -2.04 -2.01
CA GLY A 85 -17.74 -2.85 -2.07
C GLY A 85 -17.97 -3.72 -0.83
N ASN A 86 -17.40 -3.31 0.31
CA ASN A 86 -17.53 -4.02 1.60
C ASN A 86 -16.99 -5.46 1.57
N LYS A 87 -16.07 -5.76 0.63
CA LYS A 87 -15.42 -7.07 0.57
C LYS A 87 -14.32 -7.14 1.61
N GLU A 88 -14.40 -8.14 2.46
CA GLU A 88 -13.40 -8.41 3.50
C GLU A 88 -12.32 -9.35 2.97
N ARG A 89 -11.10 -9.16 3.44
CA ARG A 89 -10.00 -10.10 3.29
C ARG A 89 -9.11 -10.09 4.52
N LEU A 90 -8.43 -11.19 4.76
CA LEU A 90 -7.34 -11.28 5.74
C LEU A 90 -6.01 -10.96 5.06
N VAL A 91 -5.17 -10.21 5.76
CA VAL A 91 -3.79 -9.93 5.37
C VAL A 91 -2.89 -10.53 6.42
N TYR A 92 -2.02 -11.45 6.00
CA TYR A 92 -1.00 -12.07 6.87
C TYR A 92 0.14 -11.10 7.12
N LEU A 93 0.58 -11.04 8.36
CA LEU A 93 1.62 -10.14 8.83
C LEU A 93 2.93 -10.90 9.04
N ASN A 94 4.01 -10.33 8.55
CA ASN A 94 5.35 -10.80 8.92
C ASN A 94 5.76 -10.25 10.30
N ASP A 95 6.89 -10.72 10.82
CA ASP A 95 7.40 -10.34 12.14
C ASP A 95 7.66 -8.85 12.26
N ALA A 96 8.10 -8.20 11.19
CA ALA A 96 8.32 -6.75 11.17
C ALA A 96 7.00 -5.98 11.38
N CYS A 97 5.93 -6.39 10.70
CA CYS A 97 4.59 -5.81 10.86
C CYS A 97 4.04 -6.07 12.27
N ASN A 98 4.15 -7.30 12.76
CA ASN A 98 3.70 -7.66 14.10
C ASN A 98 4.42 -6.88 15.19
N THR A 99 5.73 -6.69 15.05
CA THR A 99 6.53 -5.90 15.98
C THR A 99 6.15 -4.42 15.94
N ALA A 100 5.99 -3.85 14.73
CA ALA A 100 5.58 -2.46 14.59
C ALA A 100 4.18 -2.18 15.16
N LEU A 101 3.24 -3.11 14.95
CA LEU A 101 1.89 -3.01 15.50
C LEU A 101 1.88 -3.07 17.03
N ARG A 102 2.61 -4.00 17.64
CA ARG A 102 2.72 -4.09 19.10
C ARG A 102 3.23 -2.80 19.70
N ARG A 103 4.35 -2.27 19.20
CA ARG A 103 4.92 -1.00 19.66
C ARG A 103 3.93 0.16 19.51
N LEU A 104 3.24 0.23 18.37
CA LEU A 104 2.21 1.25 18.17
C LEU A 104 1.08 1.12 19.19
N CYS A 105 0.57 -0.09 19.45
CA CYS A 105 -0.51 -0.31 20.41
C CYS A 105 -0.09 0.11 21.82
N ASP A 106 1.14 -0.21 22.25
CA ASP A 106 1.70 0.18 23.53
C ASP A 106 1.80 1.70 23.69
N GLU A 107 2.32 2.40 22.68
CA GLU A 107 2.43 3.86 22.70
C GLU A 107 1.07 4.55 22.58
N ARG A 108 0.18 4.00 21.78
CA ARG A 108 -1.18 4.49 21.63
C ARG A 108 -1.97 4.41 22.95
N ALA A 109 -1.78 3.33 23.72
CA ALA A 109 -2.45 3.14 25.01
C ALA A 109 -2.05 4.21 26.05
N LYS A 110 -0.88 4.81 25.91
CA LYS A 110 -0.35 5.88 26.78
C LYS A 110 -0.89 7.27 26.43
N LEU A 111 -1.63 7.43 25.34
CA LEU A 111 -2.12 8.73 24.90
C LEU A 111 -3.19 9.27 25.86
N PRO A 112 -2.99 10.48 26.45
CA PRO A 112 -3.92 11.02 27.45
C PRO A 112 -5.27 11.43 26.85
N ASN A 113 -5.31 11.80 25.58
CA ASN A 113 -6.49 12.39 24.92
C ASN A 113 -7.06 11.47 23.83
N LEU A 114 -7.12 10.16 24.07
CA LEU A 114 -7.63 9.20 23.10
C LEU A 114 -9.15 9.33 22.91
N GLN A 115 -9.58 9.99 21.82
CA GLN A 115 -11.00 10.18 21.49
C GLN A 115 -11.58 9.02 20.69
N ASP A 116 -10.89 8.57 19.63
CA ASP A 116 -11.32 7.40 18.87
C ASP A 116 -10.65 6.13 19.43
N LYS A 117 -11.37 5.46 20.33
CA LYS A 117 -10.88 4.24 20.98
C LYS A 117 -10.79 3.04 20.01
N LYS A 118 -11.50 3.08 18.88
CA LYS A 118 -11.54 1.99 17.90
C LYS A 118 -10.38 2.10 16.89
N ALA A 119 -10.09 3.31 16.40
CA ALA A 119 -9.10 3.51 15.35
C ALA A 119 -7.71 3.04 15.76
N LEU A 120 -7.01 2.33 14.89
CA LEU A 120 -5.60 1.98 15.08
C LEU A 120 -4.72 3.24 14.98
N PHE A 121 -4.87 4.00 13.91
CA PHE A 121 -4.06 5.18 13.64
C PHE A 121 -4.77 6.46 14.10
N VAL A 122 -4.24 7.06 15.15
CA VAL A 122 -4.79 8.28 15.74
C VAL A 122 -3.78 9.42 15.77
N SER A 123 -4.29 10.64 15.84
CA SER A 123 -3.48 11.84 16.06
C SER A 123 -2.99 11.90 17.51
N LYS A 124 -1.70 12.12 17.72
CA LYS A 124 -1.11 12.32 19.05
C LYS A 124 -1.75 13.51 19.80
N HIS A 125 -2.09 14.56 19.07
CA HIS A 125 -2.62 15.79 19.66
C HIS A 125 -4.13 15.73 19.94
N THR A 126 -4.91 15.14 19.04
CA THR A 126 -6.37 15.15 19.14
C THR A 126 -6.98 13.82 19.54
N GLY A 127 -6.22 12.73 19.52
CA GLY A 127 -6.72 11.38 19.77
C GLY A 127 -7.76 10.87 18.78
N LYS A 128 -8.03 11.61 17.70
CA LYS A 128 -8.98 11.24 16.63
C LYS A 128 -8.29 10.40 15.56
N ARG A 129 -9.06 9.57 14.86
CA ARG A 129 -8.58 8.82 13.68
C ARG A 129 -7.91 9.73 12.68
N LEU A 130 -6.79 9.29 12.12
CA LEU A 130 -6.12 10.02 11.04
C LEU A 130 -6.97 9.99 9.77
N SER A 131 -7.02 11.12 9.07
CA SER A 131 -7.58 11.19 7.72
C SER A 131 -6.59 10.65 6.68
N ALA A 132 -7.10 10.25 5.51
CA ALA A 132 -6.28 9.85 4.38
C ALA A 132 -5.25 10.93 3.99
N ARG A 133 -5.66 12.20 3.99
CA ARG A 133 -4.77 13.34 3.72
C ARG A 133 -3.63 13.43 4.74
N ARG A 134 -3.92 13.19 6.02
CA ARG A 134 -2.87 13.23 7.06
C ARG A 134 -1.88 12.09 6.90
N ILE A 135 -2.33 10.89 6.56
CA ILE A 135 -1.42 9.76 6.26
C ILE A 135 -0.55 10.06 5.03
N GLN A 136 -1.12 10.66 3.98
CA GLN A 136 -0.32 11.10 2.82
C GLN A 136 0.77 12.09 3.25
N GLN A 137 0.44 13.11 4.06
CA GLN A 137 1.42 14.06 4.56
C GLN A 137 2.53 13.39 5.39
N ILE A 138 2.19 12.41 6.22
CA ILE A 138 3.17 11.63 6.99
C ILE A 138 4.13 10.92 6.03
N VAL A 139 3.60 10.21 5.03
CA VAL A 139 4.44 9.51 4.03
C VAL A 139 5.32 10.48 3.26
N ASP A 140 4.79 11.62 2.82
CA ASP A 140 5.55 12.64 2.09
C ASP A 140 6.68 13.22 2.95
N ASN A 141 6.43 13.47 4.24
CA ASN A 141 7.45 13.93 5.17
C ASN A 141 8.55 12.88 5.39
N CYS A 142 8.20 11.60 5.53
CA CYS A 142 9.16 10.51 5.65
C CYS A 142 10.00 10.34 4.37
N LEU A 143 9.38 10.42 3.19
CA LEU A 143 10.09 10.41 1.90
C LEU A 143 11.07 11.58 1.79
N LYS A 144 10.67 12.77 2.29
CA LYS A 144 11.54 13.95 2.33
C LYS A 144 12.73 13.73 3.27
N ALA A 145 12.48 13.22 4.48
CA ALA A 145 13.54 12.94 5.45
C ALA A 145 14.55 11.89 4.95
N ALA A 146 14.09 10.91 4.17
CA ALA A 146 14.93 9.89 3.55
C ALA A 146 15.64 10.37 2.25
N GLY A 147 15.53 11.65 1.86
CA GLY A 147 16.15 12.17 0.62
C GLY A 147 15.50 11.64 -0.67
N LEU A 148 14.27 11.12 -0.58
CA LEU A 148 13.55 10.51 -1.69
C LEU A 148 12.53 11.45 -2.35
N SER A 149 12.50 12.73 -1.93
CA SER A 149 11.66 13.76 -2.54
C SER A 149 11.97 13.95 -4.03
N GLY A 150 10.96 14.31 -4.82
CA GLY A 150 11.14 14.59 -6.25
C GLY A 150 11.27 13.37 -7.15
N LYS A 151 11.47 12.16 -6.59
CA LYS A 151 11.52 10.92 -7.36
C LYS A 151 10.14 10.43 -7.82
N GLY A 152 9.06 11.10 -7.42
CA GLY A 152 7.68 10.77 -7.79
C GLY A 152 7.09 9.60 -7.01
N TYR A 153 7.63 9.32 -5.81
CA TYR A 153 7.06 8.36 -4.88
C TYR A 153 5.83 8.95 -4.18
N SER A 154 4.92 8.08 -3.79
CA SER A 154 3.67 8.41 -3.09
C SER A 154 3.12 7.17 -2.41
N VAL A 155 2.08 7.30 -1.59
CA VAL A 155 1.40 6.15 -0.96
C VAL A 155 1.04 5.06 -1.99
N HIS A 156 0.54 5.45 -3.17
CA HIS A 156 0.21 4.51 -4.22
C HIS A 156 1.46 3.79 -4.76
N LYS A 157 2.60 4.50 -4.82
CA LYS A 157 3.88 3.91 -5.25
C LYS A 157 4.48 2.99 -4.18
N LEU A 158 4.23 3.23 -2.88
CA LEU A 158 4.62 2.28 -1.83
C LEU A 158 3.89 0.94 -1.98
N ARG A 159 2.60 0.96 -2.33
CA ARG A 159 1.87 -0.27 -2.65
C ARG A 159 2.43 -0.97 -3.89
N HIS A 160 2.82 -0.23 -4.94
CA HIS A 160 3.52 -0.82 -6.09
C HIS A 160 4.86 -1.42 -5.68
N THR A 161 5.60 -0.74 -4.79
CA THR A 161 6.85 -1.25 -4.22
C THR A 161 6.64 -2.58 -3.53
N ALA A 162 5.66 -2.67 -2.61
CA ALA A 162 5.34 -3.91 -1.91
C ALA A 162 5.05 -5.05 -2.89
N ALA A 163 4.19 -4.81 -3.88
CA ALA A 163 3.85 -5.80 -4.90
C ALA A 163 5.07 -6.27 -5.70
N THR A 164 5.92 -5.32 -6.11
CA THR A 164 7.12 -5.63 -6.89
C THR A 164 8.13 -6.41 -6.07
N LEU A 165 8.39 -6.01 -4.82
CA LEU A 165 9.33 -6.71 -3.94
C LEU A 165 8.82 -8.10 -3.56
N MET A 166 7.53 -8.28 -3.28
CA MET A 166 6.94 -9.60 -3.04
C MET A 166 7.15 -10.54 -4.25
N TYR A 167 6.97 -10.01 -5.46
CA TYR A 167 7.15 -10.80 -6.69
C TYR A 167 8.61 -11.12 -6.97
N GLN A 168 9.50 -10.10 -6.89
CA GLN A 168 10.90 -10.23 -7.30
C GLN A 168 11.78 -10.90 -6.26
N GLU A 169 11.63 -10.49 -5.00
CA GLU A 169 12.49 -10.94 -3.89
C GLU A 169 11.82 -12.05 -3.08
N GLY A 170 10.50 -11.97 -2.90
CA GLY A 170 9.72 -12.95 -2.15
C GLY A 170 9.31 -14.17 -2.98
N HIS A 171 9.54 -14.17 -4.30
CA HIS A 171 9.14 -15.23 -5.22
C HIS A 171 7.66 -15.63 -5.12
N VAL A 172 6.82 -14.67 -4.69
CA VAL A 172 5.38 -14.88 -4.58
C VAL A 172 4.78 -15.01 -5.97
N ASP A 173 4.03 -16.09 -6.22
CA ASP A 173 3.38 -16.28 -7.50
C ASP A 173 2.29 -15.21 -7.76
N MET A 174 1.94 -15.05 -9.05
CA MET A 174 1.04 -13.97 -9.48
C MET A 174 -0.38 -14.11 -8.92
N LEU A 175 -0.84 -15.33 -8.70
CA LEU A 175 -2.18 -15.60 -8.19
C LEU A 175 -2.26 -15.24 -6.70
N ALA A 176 -1.26 -15.67 -5.92
CA ALA A 176 -1.13 -15.31 -4.52
C ALA A 176 -0.95 -13.78 -4.35
N LEU A 177 -0.15 -13.13 -5.20
CA LEU A 177 0.03 -11.68 -5.18
C LEU A 177 -1.31 -10.94 -5.44
N LYS A 178 -2.13 -11.44 -6.37
CA LYS A 178 -3.48 -10.89 -6.63
C LYS A 178 -4.36 -10.96 -5.39
N GLU A 179 -4.35 -12.09 -4.67
CA GLU A 179 -5.13 -12.28 -3.46
C GLU A 179 -4.65 -11.37 -2.33
N ILE A 180 -3.34 -11.34 -2.07
CA ILE A 180 -2.72 -10.47 -1.05
C ILE A 180 -3.11 -9.00 -1.29
N LEU A 181 -3.02 -8.54 -2.54
CA LEU A 181 -3.32 -7.15 -2.88
C LEU A 181 -4.83 -6.88 -2.99
N GLY A 182 -5.68 -7.89 -3.11
CA GLY A 182 -7.12 -7.74 -3.31
C GLY A 182 -7.45 -7.04 -4.65
N HIS A 183 -6.80 -7.48 -5.74
CA HIS A 183 -7.10 -7.01 -7.09
C HIS A 183 -8.31 -7.73 -7.67
N ALA A 184 -9.31 -6.97 -8.16
CA ALA A 184 -10.50 -7.53 -8.78
C ALA A 184 -10.19 -8.17 -10.16
N HIS A 185 -9.15 -7.69 -10.85
CA HIS A 185 -8.76 -8.14 -12.18
C HIS A 185 -7.29 -8.54 -12.24
N VAL A 186 -6.98 -9.63 -12.96
CA VAL A 186 -5.61 -10.14 -13.17
C VAL A 186 -4.75 -9.11 -13.90
N SER A 187 -5.30 -8.39 -14.86
CA SER A 187 -4.60 -7.36 -15.65
C SER A 187 -3.92 -6.28 -14.79
N THR A 188 -4.43 -6.01 -13.60
CA THR A 188 -3.81 -5.06 -12.67
C THR A 188 -2.56 -5.64 -12.01
N THR A 189 -2.45 -6.96 -11.94
CA THR A 189 -1.31 -7.67 -11.35
C THR A 189 -0.26 -8.00 -12.42
N GLU A 190 -0.65 -8.20 -13.68
CA GLU A 190 0.24 -8.45 -14.83
C GLU A 190 1.27 -7.33 -15.07
N ILE A 191 1.00 -6.11 -14.59
CA ILE A 191 1.98 -5.00 -14.64
C ILE A 191 3.31 -5.38 -13.97
N TYR A 192 3.29 -6.30 -13.01
CA TYR A 192 4.47 -6.72 -12.27
C TYR A 192 5.25 -7.83 -12.97
N THR A 193 4.63 -8.57 -13.93
CA THR A 193 5.32 -9.63 -14.70
C THR A 193 6.32 -9.08 -15.71
N HIS A 194 6.07 -7.89 -16.26
CA HIS A 194 6.99 -7.26 -17.21
C HIS A 194 8.35 -6.85 -16.61
N MET A 195 8.48 -6.93 -15.28
CA MET A 195 9.71 -6.59 -14.57
C MET A 195 10.62 -7.79 -14.29
N GLY A 196 10.19 -9.00 -14.63
CA GLY A 196 10.86 -10.26 -14.27
C GLY A 196 11.68 -10.90 -15.38
N THR A 197 12.37 -10.13 -16.26
CA THR A 197 13.29 -10.74 -17.26
C THR A 197 14.39 -11.59 -16.62
N ALA A 198 14.81 -11.26 -15.40
CA ALA A 198 15.76 -12.07 -14.65
C ALA A 198 15.13 -13.40 -14.19
N GLN A 199 13.88 -13.39 -13.75
CA GLN A 199 13.16 -14.61 -13.32
C GLN A 199 12.79 -15.51 -14.49
N LEU A 200 12.45 -14.96 -15.66
CA LEU A 200 12.23 -15.74 -16.88
C LEU A 200 13.51 -16.44 -17.34
N ARG A 201 14.68 -15.78 -17.20
CA ARG A 201 15.97 -16.42 -17.47
C ARG A 201 16.30 -17.52 -16.46
N GLN A 202 16.00 -17.30 -15.18
CA GLN A 202 16.23 -18.30 -14.13
C GLN A 202 15.30 -19.49 -14.28
N ALA A 203 14.03 -19.28 -14.61
CA ALA A 203 13.07 -20.35 -14.93
C ALA A 203 13.48 -21.13 -16.18
N ALA A 204 13.97 -20.47 -17.23
CA ALA A 204 14.48 -21.12 -18.43
C ALA A 204 15.76 -21.94 -18.18
N GLN A 205 16.60 -21.51 -17.25
CA GLN A 205 17.81 -22.25 -16.83
C GLN A 205 17.51 -23.41 -15.88
N ALA A 206 16.36 -23.39 -15.19
CA ALA A 206 15.89 -24.46 -14.31
C ALA A 206 15.07 -25.53 -15.04
N SER A 207 14.81 -25.37 -16.34
CA SER A 207 14.17 -26.40 -17.17
C SER A 207 15.18 -27.51 -17.48
N PRO A 208 14.85 -28.81 -17.24
CA PRO A 208 15.73 -29.94 -17.49
C PRO A 208 16.03 -30.14 -18.99
#